data_d49eabca93a0c714e7bd9d5ed0ce8bb6
#
_entry.id   d49eabca93a0c714e7bd9d5ed0ce8bb6
#
_cell.length_a   1.000
_cell.length_b   1.000
_cell.length_c   1.000
_cell.angle_alpha   90.00
_cell.angle_beta   90.00
_cell.angle_gamma   90.00
#
_symmetry.space_group_name_H-M   'P 1'
#
loop_
_entity.id
_entity.type
_entity.pdbx_description
1 polymer ?
#
loop_
_entity_poly.entity_id
_entity_poly.type
_entity_poly.pdbx_seq_one_letter_code
_entity_poly.pdbx_strand_id
1 'polypeptide(L)'
;MQAHIIWDWNGTLLDDFHISLKATNTALMGIDVLPLSSEEYRSLYCVPVQDFYHQVLGRKPTLLEWSKIGKKFSQIYKQEVLDAPLAQDAARLLNERQSHSVCSLMEHNLLIKMLSTFGIIGHFSEVHGRTEPLNQEGKSAYLKKHLSQLITRQGINKNEIVLIGDTQDDADAAHALGLSSILYSGGAFSHQRLADTGNPVVNTLAEAVVLADQLVQERAK
;
A
#
# COMPACT_ATOMS: atom_id res chain seq x y z
N MET A 1 12.01 22.99 1.65
CA MET A 1 12.65 21.78 1.03
C MET A 1 11.52 20.86 0.63
N GLN A 2 11.61 20.17 -0.49
CA GLN A 2 10.56 19.28 -0.97
C GLN A 2 10.95 17.83 -0.63
N ALA A 3 10.04 17.06 0.00
CA ALA A 3 10.28 15.67 0.32
C ALA A 3 10.34 14.80 -0.94
N HIS A 4 11.17 13.76 -0.96
CA HIS A 4 10.99 12.63 -1.87
C HIS A 4 9.94 11.70 -1.29
N ILE A 5 8.85 11.46 -2.02
CA ILE A 5 7.76 10.62 -1.55
C ILE A 5 7.86 9.21 -2.13
N ILE A 6 7.97 8.22 -1.25
CA ILE A 6 7.74 6.83 -1.63
C ILE A 6 6.25 6.55 -1.41
N TRP A 7 5.53 6.31 -2.50
CA TRP A 7 4.12 5.96 -2.45
C TRP A 7 3.91 4.45 -2.31
N ASP A 8 2.97 4.05 -1.48
CA ASP A 8 2.29 2.79 -1.69
C ASP A 8 1.32 2.91 -2.87
N TRP A 9 0.88 1.77 -3.40
CA TRP A 9 0.00 1.72 -4.56
C TRP A 9 -1.45 1.41 -4.17
N ASN A 10 -1.70 0.18 -3.68
CA ASN A 10 -3.04 -0.29 -3.34
C ASN A 10 -3.61 0.45 -2.12
N GLY A 11 -4.84 0.95 -2.22
CA GLY A 11 -5.44 1.72 -1.13
C GLY A 11 -4.83 3.10 -0.91
N THR A 12 -3.76 3.47 -1.64
CA THR A 12 -3.08 4.77 -1.52
C THR A 12 -3.20 5.57 -2.82
N LEU A 13 -2.40 5.27 -3.85
CA LEU A 13 -2.55 5.92 -5.17
C LEU A 13 -3.66 5.29 -6.01
N LEU A 14 -3.96 4.00 -5.79
CA LEU A 14 -5.05 3.27 -6.43
C LEU A 14 -6.21 3.13 -5.45
N ASP A 15 -7.41 3.53 -5.86
CA ASP A 15 -8.65 3.33 -5.09
C ASP A 15 -9.24 1.96 -5.43
N ASP A 16 -8.64 0.89 -4.89
CA ASP A 16 -9.04 -0.50 -5.11
C ASP A 16 -9.69 -1.17 -3.89
N PHE A 17 -10.01 -0.42 -2.84
CA PHE A 17 -10.61 -0.97 -1.61
C PHE A 17 -11.86 -1.83 -1.89
N HIS A 18 -12.79 -1.33 -2.70
CA HIS A 18 -14.03 -2.06 -3.01
C HIS A 18 -13.79 -3.34 -3.80
N ILE A 19 -12.76 -3.35 -4.64
CA ILE A 19 -12.35 -4.53 -5.42
C ILE A 19 -11.73 -5.57 -4.50
N SER A 20 -10.85 -5.14 -3.59
CA SER A 20 -10.22 -6.01 -2.59
C SER A 20 -11.26 -6.65 -1.66
N LEU A 21 -12.24 -5.87 -1.17
CA LEU A 21 -13.36 -6.37 -0.36
C LEU A 21 -14.21 -7.37 -1.16
N LYS A 22 -14.57 -7.06 -2.39
CA LYS A 22 -15.35 -7.96 -3.26
C LYS A 22 -14.62 -9.27 -3.54
N ALA A 23 -13.33 -9.20 -3.85
CA ALA A 23 -12.50 -10.39 -4.09
C ALA A 23 -12.39 -11.26 -2.84
N THR A 24 -12.18 -10.65 -1.67
CA THR A 24 -12.17 -11.32 -0.37
C THR A 24 -13.50 -12.00 -0.09
N ASN A 25 -14.61 -11.29 -0.20
CA ASN A 25 -15.94 -11.83 0.05
C ASN A 25 -16.30 -12.98 -0.90
N THR A 26 -15.91 -12.87 -2.18
CA THR A 26 -16.09 -13.97 -3.14
C THR A 26 -15.24 -15.20 -2.77
N ALA A 27 -14.05 -14.98 -2.22
CA ALA A 27 -13.21 -16.07 -1.75
C ALA A 27 -13.75 -16.73 -0.48
N LEU A 28 -14.28 -15.96 0.48
CA LEU A 28 -14.93 -16.45 1.71
C LEU A 28 -16.18 -17.27 1.39
N MET A 29 -17.06 -16.78 0.51
CA MET A 29 -18.23 -17.53 0.06
C MET A 29 -17.85 -18.87 -0.62
N GLY A 30 -16.68 -18.92 -1.28
CA GLY A 30 -16.14 -20.15 -1.88
C GLY A 30 -15.71 -21.24 -0.88
N ILE A 31 -15.73 -20.93 0.41
CA ILE A 31 -15.46 -21.84 1.53
C ILE A 31 -16.58 -21.79 2.60
N ASP A 32 -17.80 -21.41 2.19
CA ASP A 32 -19.01 -21.34 3.01
C ASP A 32 -18.93 -20.40 4.23
N VAL A 33 -18.16 -19.31 4.10
CA VAL A 33 -18.03 -18.25 5.11
C VAL A 33 -18.79 -17.01 4.64
N LEU A 34 -19.47 -16.34 5.58
CA LEU A 34 -20.25 -15.14 5.30
C LEU A 34 -19.35 -13.99 4.83
N PRO A 35 -19.85 -13.13 3.93
CA PRO A 35 -19.12 -11.95 3.49
C PRO A 35 -18.96 -10.93 4.62
N LEU A 36 -17.85 -10.20 4.58
CA LEU A 36 -17.57 -9.09 5.50
C LEU A 36 -18.19 -7.79 4.98
N SER A 37 -18.64 -6.95 5.88
CA SER A 37 -18.90 -5.53 5.62
C SER A 37 -17.59 -4.77 5.42
N SER A 38 -17.67 -3.55 4.90
CA SER A 38 -16.50 -2.67 4.77
C SER A 38 -15.86 -2.36 6.12
N GLU A 39 -16.65 -2.22 7.17
CA GLU A 39 -16.17 -1.95 8.53
C GLU A 39 -15.44 -3.16 9.11
N GLU A 40 -16.03 -4.37 9.02
CA GLU A 40 -15.38 -5.61 9.45
C GLU A 40 -14.07 -5.86 8.70
N TYR A 41 -14.07 -5.67 7.38
CA TYR A 41 -12.84 -5.79 6.59
C TYR A 41 -11.75 -4.84 7.12
N ARG A 42 -12.06 -3.54 7.25
CA ARG A 42 -11.10 -2.53 7.73
C ARG A 42 -10.64 -2.75 9.16
N SER A 43 -11.46 -3.39 10.00
CA SER A 43 -11.09 -3.73 11.38
C SER A 43 -10.18 -4.95 11.48
N LEU A 44 -10.34 -5.92 10.57
CA LEU A 44 -9.65 -7.22 10.63
C LEU A 44 -8.44 -7.30 9.69
N TYR A 45 -8.45 -6.57 8.57
CA TYR A 45 -7.40 -6.68 7.55
C TYR A 45 -6.01 -6.41 8.15
N CYS A 46 -5.05 -7.26 7.85
CA CYS A 46 -3.66 -7.12 8.27
C CYS A 46 -2.71 -7.84 7.30
N VAL A 47 -1.44 -7.50 7.40
CA VAL A 47 -0.33 -8.18 6.74
C VAL A 47 0.51 -8.84 7.86
N PRO A 48 0.88 -10.12 7.72
CA PRO A 48 0.65 -11.00 6.58
C PRO A 48 -0.82 -11.44 6.44
N VAL A 49 -1.29 -11.60 5.21
CA VAL A 49 -2.68 -11.92 4.85
C VAL A 49 -3.18 -13.24 5.48
N GLN A 50 -2.27 -14.15 5.85
CA GLN A 50 -2.62 -15.36 6.59
C GLN A 50 -3.27 -15.06 7.95
N ASP A 51 -2.78 -14.04 8.63
CA ASP A 51 -3.29 -13.63 9.95
C ASP A 51 -4.67 -12.98 9.82
N PHE A 52 -4.90 -12.22 8.74
CA PHE A 52 -6.23 -11.71 8.43
C PHE A 52 -7.25 -12.85 8.28
N TYR A 53 -6.98 -13.85 7.44
CA TYR A 53 -7.90 -14.98 7.30
C TYR A 53 -8.01 -15.84 8.55
N HIS A 54 -6.95 -15.91 9.38
CA HIS A 54 -7.03 -16.55 10.70
C HIS A 54 -8.03 -15.83 11.61
N GLN A 55 -8.02 -14.50 11.64
CA GLN A 55 -8.97 -13.70 12.42
C GLN A 55 -10.41 -13.86 11.89
N VAL A 56 -10.61 -13.77 10.58
CA VAL A 56 -11.93 -13.93 9.93
C VAL A 56 -12.54 -15.30 10.23
N LEU A 57 -11.75 -16.36 10.20
CA LEU A 57 -12.22 -17.74 10.41
C LEU A 57 -12.26 -18.14 11.90
N GLY A 58 -11.64 -17.37 12.80
CA GLY A 58 -11.41 -17.77 14.20
C GLY A 58 -10.45 -18.97 14.35
N ARG A 59 -9.83 -19.42 13.26
CA ARG A 59 -8.88 -20.54 13.20
C ARG A 59 -7.98 -20.41 11.97
N LYS A 60 -6.87 -21.14 11.96
CA LYS A 60 -6.05 -21.22 10.74
C LYS A 60 -6.82 -21.89 9.60
N PRO A 61 -6.78 -21.33 8.37
CA PRO A 61 -7.29 -22.02 7.19
C PRO A 61 -6.57 -23.35 6.99
N THR A 62 -7.30 -24.38 6.57
CA THR A 62 -6.68 -25.61 6.05
C THR A 62 -5.94 -25.32 4.75
N LEU A 63 -5.04 -26.21 4.34
CA LEU A 63 -4.31 -26.07 3.06
C LEU A 63 -5.26 -25.98 1.86
N LEU A 64 -6.37 -26.73 1.89
CA LEU A 64 -7.37 -26.70 0.83
C LEU A 64 -8.13 -25.38 0.80
N GLU A 65 -8.57 -24.87 1.96
CA GLU A 65 -9.22 -23.54 2.06
C GLU A 65 -8.28 -22.45 1.60
N TRP A 66 -7.03 -22.48 2.06
CA TRP A 66 -6.01 -21.50 1.66
C TRP A 66 -5.80 -21.46 0.14
N SER A 67 -5.71 -22.63 -0.48
CA SER A 67 -5.61 -22.76 -1.95
C SER A 67 -6.85 -22.18 -2.65
N LYS A 68 -8.07 -22.50 -2.16
CA LYS A 68 -9.32 -21.98 -2.73
C LYS A 68 -9.41 -20.45 -2.58
N ILE A 69 -9.11 -19.92 -1.38
CA ILE A 69 -9.09 -18.49 -1.09
C ILE A 69 -8.16 -17.76 -2.06
N GLY A 70 -6.89 -18.16 -2.11
CA GLY A 70 -5.88 -17.51 -2.95
C GLY A 70 -6.23 -17.54 -4.43
N LYS A 71 -6.71 -18.69 -4.93
CA LYS A 71 -7.13 -18.82 -6.33
C LYS A 71 -8.32 -17.92 -6.65
N LYS A 72 -9.34 -17.92 -5.79
CA LYS A 72 -10.58 -17.17 -6.02
C LYS A 72 -10.36 -15.66 -5.90
N PHE A 73 -9.66 -15.24 -4.85
CA PHE A 73 -9.25 -13.84 -4.68
C PHE A 73 -8.48 -13.35 -5.91
N SER A 74 -7.41 -14.06 -6.30
CA SER A 74 -6.58 -13.65 -7.44
C SER A 74 -7.37 -13.59 -8.75
N GLN A 75 -8.32 -14.49 -8.95
CA GLN A 75 -9.18 -14.49 -10.14
C GLN A 75 -10.01 -13.21 -10.22
N ILE A 76 -10.74 -12.88 -9.17
CA ILE A 76 -11.64 -11.71 -9.14
C ILE A 76 -10.82 -10.41 -9.16
N TYR A 77 -9.80 -10.33 -8.29
CA TYR A 77 -8.98 -9.13 -8.18
C TYR A 77 -8.30 -8.77 -9.51
N LYS A 78 -7.65 -9.73 -10.18
CA LYS A 78 -6.98 -9.48 -11.47
C LYS A 78 -7.92 -9.09 -12.60
N GLN A 79 -9.18 -9.54 -12.54
CA GLN A 79 -10.19 -9.17 -13.54
C GLN A 79 -10.65 -7.71 -13.38
N GLU A 80 -10.77 -7.23 -12.14
CA GLU A 80 -11.42 -5.96 -11.85
C GLU A 80 -10.43 -4.82 -11.53
N VAL A 81 -9.23 -5.14 -11.03
CA VAL A 81 -8.28 -4.12 -10.59
C VAL A 81 -7.81 -3.18 -11.71
N LEU A 82 -7.87 -3.63 -12.95
CA LEU A 82 -7.50 -2.80 -14.11
C LEU A 82 -8.49 -1.65 -14.37
N ASP A 83 -9.70 -1.76 -13.84
CA ASP A 83 -10.76 -0.75 -13.94
C ASP A 83 -10.85 0.12 -12.67
N ALA A 84 -10.02 -0.13 -11.65
CA ALA A 84 -9.96 0.67 -10.44
C ALA A 84 -9.50 2.10 -10.79
N PRO A 85 -10.13 3.16 -10.25
CA PRO A 85 -9.65 4.52 -10.47
C PRO A 85 -8.40 4.83 -9.64
N LEU A 86 -7.69 5.89 -10.01
CA LEU A 86 -6.73 6.51 -9.10
C LEU A 86 -7.48 7.16 -7.92
N ALA A 87 -6.84 7.18 -6.76
CA ALA A 87 -7.35 7.92 -5.61
C ALA A 87 -7.50 9.41 -5.95
N GLN A 88 -8.41 10.07 -5.23
CA GLN A 88 -8.67 11.50 -5.46
C GLN A 88 -7.37 12.30 -5.40
N ASP A 89 -7.20 13.22 -6.32
CA ASP A 89 -6.03 14.10 -6.48
C ASP A 89 -4.70 13.40 -6.87
N ALA A 90 -4.60 12.07 -6.89
CA ALA A 90 -3.34 11.36 -7.14
C ALA A 90 -2.65 11.83 -8.44
N ALA A 91 -3.38 11.85 -9.57
CA ALA A 91 -2.81 12.27 -10.86
C ALA A 91 -2.35 13.74 -10.83
N ARG A 92 -3.10 14.64 -10.19
CA ARG A 92 -2.74 16.06 -10.06
C ARG A 92 -1.45 16.21 -9.24
N LEU A 93 -1.38 15.56 -8.06
CA LEU A 93 -0.23 15.64 -7.17
C LEU A 93 1.05 15.09 -7.82
N LEU A 94 0.95 13.99 -8.59
CA LEU A 94 2.07 13.44 -9.33
C LEU A 94 2.57 14.39 -10.43
N ASN A 95 1.67 15.16 -11.08
CA ASN A 95 2.04 16.16 -12.08
C ASN A 95 2.68 17.41 -11.47
N GLU A 96 2.24 17.84 -10.29
CA GLU A 96 2.70 19.06 -9.63
C GLU A 96 4.08 18.92 -8.97
N ARG A 97 4.56 17.70 -8.77
CA ARG A 97 5.83 17.39 -8.10
C ARG A 97 6.71 16.51 -9.00
N GLN A 98 8.01 16.53 -8.76
CA GLN A 98 8.98 15.76 -9.54
C GLN A 98 9.73 14.67 -8.73
N SER A 99 9.52 14.61 -7.41
CA SER A 99 10.29 13.71 -6.55
C SER A 99 9.40 12.60 -5.98
N HIS A 100 9.14 11.59 -6.83
CA HIS A 100 8.30 10.45 -6.50
C HIS A 100 8.95 9.12 -6.84
N SER A 101 8.63 8.12 -6.04
CA SER A 101 8.86 6.70 -6.35
C SER A 101 7.68 5.88 -5.83
N VAL A 102 7.53 4.64 -6.28
CA VAL A 102 6.46 3.74 -5.82
C VAL A 102 7.03 2.39 -5.38
N CYS A 103 6.63 1.94 -4.19
CA CYS A 103 7.00 0.64 -3.63
C CYS A 103 5.74 -0.08 -3.13
N SER A 104 5.37 -1.18 -3.77
CA SER A 104 4.13 -1.91 -3.51
C SER A 104 4.33 -3.42 -3.37
N LEU A 105 3.42 -4.09 -2.67
CA LEU A 105 3.31 -5.55 -2.66
C LEU A 105 2.50 -6.10 -3.83
N MET A 106 1.98 -5.26 -4.73
CA MET A 106 1.41 -5.70 -6.00
C MET A 106 2.49 -6.41 -6.84
N GLU A 107 2.10 -7.41 -7.61
CA GLU A 107 2.99 -8.08 -8.56
C GLU A 107 3.60 -7.06 -9.54
N HIS A 108 4.92 -7.09 -9.70
CA HIS A 108 5.68 -6.02 -10.38
C HIS A 108 5.20 -5.74 -11.81
N ASN A 109 4.97 -6.80 -12.61
CA ASN A 109 4.54 -6.61 -14.01
C ASN A 109 3.13 -6.03 -14.08
N LEU A 110 2.24 -6.38 -13.14
CA LEU A 110 0.90 -5.80 -13.04
C LEU A 110 0.98 -4.32 -12.64
N LEU A 111 1.82 -3.98 -11.66
CA LEU A 111 2.07 -2.59 -11.26
C LEU A 111 2.55 -1.75 -12.45
N ILE A 112 3.58 -2.20 -13.17
CA ILE A 112 4.10 -1.51 -14.37
C ILE A 112 3.01 -1.32 -15.42
N LYS A 113 2.20 -2.38 -15.68
CA LYS A 113 1.09 -2.29 -16.63
C LYS A 113 0.09 -1.22 -16.21
N MET A 114 -0.30 -1.18 -14.94
CA MET A 114 -1.27 -0.19 -14.44
C MET A 114 -0.72 1.22 -14.51
N LEU A 115 0.49 1.47 -14.03
CA LEU A 115 1.13 2.79 -14.12
C LEU A 115 1.24 3.29 -15.56
N SER A 116 1.50 2.38 -16.51
CA SER A 116 1.54 2.70 -17.95
C SER A 116 0.14 2.99 -18.50
N THR A 117 -0.88 2.21 -18.09
CA THR A 117 -2.27 2.42 -18.52
C THR A 117 -2.81 3.77 -18.05
N PHE A 118 -2.47 4.19 -16.81
CA PHE A 118 -2.80 5.52 -16.30
C PHE A 118 -1.95 6.65 -16.89
N GLY A 119 -0.89 6.33 -17.64
CA GLY A 119 0.03 7.32 -18.20
C GLY A 119 0.92 8.02 -17.15
N ILE A 120 1.05 7.44 -15.95
CA ILE A 120 1.75 8.07 -14.81
C ILE A 120 3.11 7.46 -14.51
N ILE A 121 3.53 6.42 -15.22
CA ILE A 121 4.80 5.73 -14.96
C ILE A 121 6.01 6.66 -15.03
N GLY A 122 5.97 7.66 -15.91
CA GLY A 122 7.05 8.64 -16.09
C GLY A 122 7.26 9.61 -14.93
N HIS A 123 6.32 9.68 -13.96
CA HIS A 123 6.47 10.51 -12.76
C HIS A 123 7.35 9.86 -11.69
N PHE A 124 7.59 8.55 -11.78
CA PHE A 124 8.34 7.82 -10.76
C PHE A 124 9.79 7.60 -11.16
N SER A 125 10.70 8.07 -10.33
CA SER A 125 12.13 7.87 -10.48
C SER A 125 12.55 6.41 -10.23
N GLU A 126 11.75 5.66 -9.47
CA GLU A 126 11.95 4.23 -9.19
C GLU A 126 10.60 3.55 -8.96
N VAL A 127 10.43 2.33 -9.50
CA VAL A 127 9.21 1.53 -9.36
C VAL A 127 9.56 0.13 -8.88
N HIS A 128 9.09 -0.24 -7.70
CA HIS A 128 9.23 -1.59 -7.17
C HIS A 128 7.87 -2.19 -6.82
N GLY A 129 7.53 -3.27 -7.49
CA GLY A 129 6.50 -4.21 -7.10
C GLY A 129 7.12 -5.52 -6.62
N ARG A 130 6.31 -6.42 -6.12
CA ARG A 130 6.70 -7.75 -5.66
C ARG A 130 7.10 -8.64 -6.85
N THR A 131 8.28 -9.24 -6.77
CA THR A 131 8.81 -10.20 -7.77
C THR A 131 8.78 -11.64 -7.29
N GLU A 132 8.70 -11.86 -5.97
CA GLU A 132 8.65 -13.16 -5.31
C GLU A 132 7.26 -13.41 -4.71
N PRO A 133 6.87 -14.67 -4.42
CA PRO A 133 5.69 -14.93 -3.59
C PRO A 133 5.75 -14.17 -2.28
N LEU A 134 4.60 -13.74 -1.75
CA LEU A 134 4.53 -13.05 -0.47
C LEU A 134 5.18 -13.92 0.61
N ASN A 135 6.22 -13.37 1.25
CA ASN A 135 6.88 -13.95 2.40
C ASN A 135 6.38 -13.30 3.70
N GLN A 136 6.91 -13.73 4.84
CA GLN A 136 6.54 -13.19 6.16
C GLN A 136 7.14 -11.81 6.45
N GLU A 137 8.07 -11.33 5.63
CA GLU A 137 8.77 -10.05 5.87
C GLU A 137 7.95 -8.82 5.45
N GLY A 138 6.76 -9.03 4.88
CA GLY A 138 5.89 -7.94 4.46
C GLY A 138 6.57 -6.97 3.49
N LYS A 139 6.30 -5.68 3.63
CA LYS A 139 6.85 -4.61 2.78
C LYS A 139 8.32 -4.29 3.06
N SER A 140 8.83 -4.59 4.26
CA SER A 140 10.18 -4.17 4.70
C SER A 140 11.30 -4.59 3.77
N ALA A 141 11.27 -5.83 3.26
CA ALA A 141 12.30 -6.34 2.35
C ALA A 141 12.34 -5.57 1.03
N TYR A 142 11.17 -5.31 0.46
CA TYR A 142 11.03 -4.56 -0.80
C TYR A 142 11.41 -3.09 -0.64
N LEU A 143 10.97 -2.47 0.47
CA LEU A 143 11.30 -1.07 0.79
C LEU A 143 12.80 -0.88 1.03
N LYS A 144 13.48 -1.84 1.68
CA LYS A 144 14.94 -1.80 1.86
C LYS A 144 15.68 -1.76 0.52
N LYS A 145 15.28 -2.61 -0.43
CA LYS A 145 15.86 -2.63 -1.78
C LYS A 145 15.58 -1.31 -2.51
N HIS A 146 14.34 -0.82 -2.43
CA HIS A 146 13.90 0.43 -3.03
C HIS A 146 14.71 1.61 -2.51
N LEU A 147 14.81 1.76 -1.18
CA LEU A 147 15.58 2.79 -0.52
C LEU A 147 17.06 2.77 -0.91
N SER A 148 17.66 1.58 -0.97
CA SER A 148 19.05 1.44 -1.42
C SER A 148 19.26 2.00 -2.81
N GLN A 149 18.34 1.79 -3.75
CA GLN A 149 18.46 2.31 -5.12
C GLN A 149 18.25 3.83 -5.18
N LEU A 150 17.31 4.39 -4.42
CA LEU A 150 17.13 5.84 -4.33
C LEU A 150 18.40 6.53 -3.83
N ILE A 151 19.03 5.99 -2.79
CA ILE A 151 20.25 6.58 -2.21
C ILE A 151 21.45 6.39 -3.16
N THR A 152 21.70 5.15 -3.64
CA THR A 152 22.94 4.84 -4.33
C THR A 152 22.96 5.27 -5.80
N ARG A 153 21.82 5.24 -6.48
CA ARG A 153 21.72 5.57 -7.91
C ARG A 153 21.28 6.99 -8.16
N GLN A 154 20.42 7.54 -7.30
CA GLN A 154 19.82 8.86 -7.50
C GLN A 154 20.38 9.92 -6.54
N GLY A 155 21.18 9.52 -5.54
CA GLY A 155 21.80 10.43 -4.57
C GLY A 155 20.79 11.10 -3.62
N ILE A 156 19.57 10.55 -3.48
CA ILE A 156 18.54 11.13 -2.61
C ILE A 156 18.97 10.94 -1.16
N ASN A 157 18.95 12.03 -0.41
CA ASN A 157 19.27 11.99 1.01
C ASN A 157 18.13 11.27 1.77
N LYS A 158 18.49 10.27 2.57
CA LYS A 158 17.53 9.50 3.37
C LYS A 158 16.63 10.38 4.25
N ASN A 159 17.16 11.47 4.79
CA ASN A 159 16.41 12.39 5.66
C ASN A 159 15.33 13.18 4.89
N GLU A 160 15.39 13.19 3.57
CA GLU A 160 14.40 13.84 2.70
C GLU A 160 13.30 12.87 2.20
N ILE A 161 13.36 11.59 2.63
CA ILE A 161 12.44 10.57 2.18
C ILE A 161 11.30 10.39 3.20
N VAL A 162 10.06 10.37 2.70
CA VAL A 162 8.85 10.07 3.46
C VAL A 162 8.06 9.01 2.73
N LEU A 163 7.58 7.98 3.45
CA LEU A 163 6.68 6.97 2.91
C LEU A 163 5.23 7.39 3.17
N ILE A 164 4.37 7.29 2.16
CA ILE A 164 2.92 7.46 2.29
C ILE A 164 2.25 6.14 1.91
N GLY A 165 1.45 5.60 2.84
CA GLY A 165 0.71 4.34 2.68
C GLY A 165 -0.60 4.36 3.46
N ASP A 166 -1.35 3.27 3.44
CA ASP A 166 -2.68 3.16 4.07
C ASP A 166 -2.77 2.05 5.13
N THR A 167 -1.64 1.40 5.45
CA THR A 167 -1.61 0.28 6.39
C THR A 167 -0.51 0.44 7.45
N GLN A 168 -0.66 -0.33 8.55
CA GLN A 168 0.39 -0.43 9.57
C GLN A 168 1.68 -1.05 9.00
N ASP A 169 1.60 -1.99 8.05
CA ASP A 169 2.78 -2.59 7.40
C ASP A 169 3.65 -1.55 6.70
N ASP A 170 3.03 -0.49 6.14
CA ASP A 170 3.74 0.66 5.58
C ASP A 170 4.52 1.42 6.65
N ALA A 171 3.87 1.72 7.77
CA ALA A 171 4.51 2.42 8.88
C ALA A 171 5.65 1.59 9.49
N ASP A 172 5.42 0.31 9.74
CA ASP A 172 6.40 -0.60 10.33
C ASP A 172 7.62 -0.76 9.41
N ALA A 173 7.37 -0.90 8.09
CA ALA A 173 8.45 -0.97 7.10
C ALA A 173 9.28 0.32 7.04
N ALA A 174 8.64 1.48 7.11
CA ALA A 174 9.32 2.77 7.15
C ALA A 174 10.16 2.92 8.43
N HIS A 175 9.59 2.64 9.60
CA HIS A 175 10.25 2.69 10.89
C HIS A 175 11.46 1.77 10.98
N ALA A 176 11.33 0.53 10.51
CA ALA A 176 12.44 -0.45 10.47
C ALA A 176 13.65 0.08 9.67
N LEU A 177 13.43 0.99 8.75
CA LEU A 177 14.45 1.62 7.92
C LEU A 177 14.78 3.06 8.37
N GLY A 178 14.20 3.54 9.48
CA GLY A 178 14.42 4.90 10.00
C GLY A 178 13.90 6.00 9.08
N LEU A 179 12.81 5.74 8.36
CA LEU A 179 12.07 6.73 7.57
C LEU A 179 10.88 7.26 8.36
N SER A 180 10.39 8.46 8.02
CA SER A 180 9.05 8.89 8.40
C SER A 180 8.01 8.20 7.52
N SER A 181 6.84 7.96 8.13
CA SER A 181 5.63 7.54 7.41
C SER A 181 4.46 8.46 7.71
N ILE A 182 3.57 8.60 6.76
CA ILE A 182 2.27 9.26 6.86
C ILE A 182 1.23 8.25 6.38
N LEU A 183 0.16 8.09 7.16
CA LEU A 183 -0.86 7.10 6.86
C LEU A 183 -2.13 7.78 6.31
N TYR A 184 -2.59 7.29 5.15
CA TYR A 184 -3.78 7.76 4.45
C TYR A 184 -5.00 6.89 4.79
N SER A 185 -6.08 7.49 5.28
CA SER A 185 -7.27 6.79 5.77
C SER A 185 -8.27 6.36 4.68
N GLY A 186 -7.98 6.63 3.41
CA GLY A 186 -8.86 6.24 2.30
C GLY A 186 -8.79 4.76 1.91
N GLY A 187 -7.80 4.01 2.39
CA GLY A 187 -7.51 2.65 1.99
C GLY A 187 -8.10 1.55 2.88
N ALA A 188 -7.30 0.52 3.13
CA ALA A 188 -7.72 -0.73 3.76
C ALA A 188 -7.97 -0.63 5.27
N PHE A 189 -7.39 0.36 5.96
CA PHE A 189 -7.56 0.53 7.41
C PHE A 189 -8.51 1.69 7.73
N SER A 190 -9.23 1.57 8.86
CA SER A 190 -10.02 2.69 9.39
C SER A 190 -9.11 3.78 9.95
N HIS A 191 -9.59 5.04 9.96
CA HIS A 191 -8.86 6.17 10.53
C HIS A 191 -8.42 5.90 11.98
N GLN A 192 -9.31 5.40 12.83
CA GLN A 192 -8.99 5.09 14.23
C GLN A 192 -7.85 4.10 14.34
N ARG A 193 -7.89 3.03 13.56
CA ARG A 193 -6.86 1.99 13.57
C ARG A 193 -5.50 2.51 13.12
N LEU A 194 -5.49 3.42 12.15
CA LEU A 194 -4.25 4.10 11.74
C LEU A 194 -3.74 5.03 12.83
N ALA A 195 -4.62 5.78 13.50
CA ALA A 195 -4.26 6.66 14.61
C ALA A 195 -3.63 5.89 15.79
N ASP A 196 -4.10 4.68 16.07
CA ASP A 196 -3.57 3.81 17.13
C ASP A 196 -2.11 3.38 16.89
N THR A 197 -1.59 3.52 15.67
CA THR A 197 -0.18 3.27 15.34
C THR A 197 0.77 4.35 15.87
N GLY A 198 0.25 5.51 16.28
CA GLY A 198 1.04 6.67 16.69
C GLY A 198 1.69 7.44 15.53
N ASN A 199 1.42 7.05 14.29
CA ASN A 199 1.90 7.76 13.11
C ASN A 199 0.96 8.91 12.72
N PRO A 200 1.43 9.95 12.02
CA PRO A 200 0.56 10.94 11.41
C PRO A 200 -0.46 10.31 10.47
N VAL A 201 -1.74 10.65 10.66
CA VAL A 201 -2.84 10.17 9.81
C VAL A 201 -3.49 11.35 9.12
N VAL A 202 -3.77 11.18 7.83
CA VAL A 202 -4.42 12.20 6.98
C VAL A 202 -5.61 11.60 6.24
N ASN A 203 -6.55 12.46 5.85
CA ASN A 203 -7.74 12.03 5.13
C ASN A 203 -7.65 12.23 3.61
N THR A 204 -6.66 12.99 3.16
CA THR A 204 -6.44 13.26 1.73
C THR A 204 -4.96 13.11 1.37
N LEU A 205 -4.68 12.74 0.13
CA LEU A 205 -3.31 12.69 -0.38
C LEU A 205 -2.67 14.09 -0.45
N ALA A 206 -3.47 15.14 -0.63
CA ALA A 206 -2.98 16.51 -0.61
C ALA A 206 -2.44 16.91 0.77
N GLU A 207 -3.15 16.57 1.86
CA GLU A 207 -2.65 16.73 3.24
C GLU A 207 -1.36 15.94 3.46
N ALA A 208 -1.28 14.70 2.96
CA ALA A 208 -0.09 13.87 3.09
C ALA A 208 1.15 14.52 2.47
N VAL A 209 1.00 15.09 1.29
CA VAL A 209 2.09 15.79 0.57
C VAL A 209 2.58 17.01 1.33
N VAL A 210 1.65 17.84 1.83
CA VAL A 210 1.99 19.03 2.63
C VAL A 210 2.74 18.63 3.91
N LEU A 211 2.24 17.63 4.61
CA LEU A 211 2.85 17.13 5.83
C LEU A 211 4.23 16.50 5.58
N ALA A 212 4.42 15.80 4.46
CA ALA A 212 5.73 15.24 4.08
C ALA A 212 6.79 16.34 3.95
N ASP A 213 6.45 17.46 3.31
CA ASP A 213 7.36 18.61 3.18
C ASP A 213 7.68 19.26 4.52
N GLN A 214 6.71 19.35 5.43
CA GLN A 214 6.91 19.86 6.79
C GLN A 214 7.88 19.00 7.60
N LEU A 215 7.68 17.68 7.60
CA LEU A 215 8.54 16.71 8.30
C LEU A 215 10.00 16.79 7.85
N VAL A 216 10.23 16.95 6.55
CA VAL A 216 11.59 17.10 6.01
C VAL A 216 12.22 18.45 6.39
N GLN A 217 11.44 19.54 6.38
CA GLN A 217 11.93 20.86 6.79
C GLN A 217 12.30 20.92 8.28
N GLU A 218 11.55 20.23 9.13
CA GLU A 218 11.84 20.14 10.57
C GLU A 218 13.13 19.38 10.85
N ARG A 219 13.43 18.34 10.08
CA ARG A 219 14.67 17.55 10.20
C ARG A 219 15.93 18.29 9.70
N ALA A 220 15.74 19.28 8.85
CA ALA A 220 16.86 20.07 8.31
C ALA A 220 17.30 21.23 9.20
N LYS A 221 16.56 21.50 10.29
CA LYS A 221 16.87 22.51 11.31
C LYS A 221 17.72 21.94 12.44
#